data_ac2b6befbc99731028bcf46f78ce8f02
#
_entry.id   ac2b6befbc99731028bcf46f78ce8f02
#
_cell.length_a   1.000
_cell.length_b   1.000
_cell.length_c   1.000
_cell.angle_alpha   90.00
_cell.angle_beta   90.00
_cell.angle_gamma   90.00
#
_symmetry.space_group_name_H-M   'P 1'
#
loop_
_entity.id
_entity.type
_entity.pdbx_description
1 polymer ?
#
loop_
_entity_poly.entity_id
_entity_poly.type
_entity_poly.pdbx_seq_one_letter_code
_entity_poly.pdbx_strand_id
1 'polypeptide(L)'
;MKKLFVLSIALTLFCTGNTFAMDIRKTSGNQECAYVEWQTVSGATRYNVYYEQTGGEKTKIDDKLIRRYPDYMRADALGLKAGVYRLTIEALDESGKTIESATTDCLDVKANVREGFAFTDGNVPGAYKMDGTPKDGARILYVTENDINKITCEVKDKKGKATTYTGLGDILTAYSKGYDKTPLIIRVVGTITDTGYAGIKDGNYLNLAGFNNKDRSLENVTIEGVGNDATLYGFGITMKRTKNMEIKNLGIMLFGDDAVSLDTDNKHIWIHNTDFFYGKPGKDADQVKGDGSIDIKYRSTDITISFNHFFDNGKVMGCGGATGEDENLRITYHHNWFDHTDSRCPRLHFVTAHIYNNYYDGVSVYGIGNTSSSAVFVERNYFREVKRPMMISGQGTDKYDEKTGTYTLKGTFSGQDGGMTKAFDNIFVNEKTKLKLVYQTDNATQFDAYKVESREEKIPEDVKSVTGGCAYSNFDTAADMYESQPDAAADVPETVCMYAGRTEGGDLKWTFNNDTDDEDHNVNAELKTAIVNYKPQLIGYQDSPTTSINATAIEGTGIQKYYDLTGRKILPNNKGIIIVDNN
;
A
#
# COMPACT_ATOMS: atom_id res chain seq x y z
N MET A 1 -31.86 -47.81 63.51
CA MET A 1 -30.68 -47.96 62.68
C MET A 1 -30.21 -46.55 62.22
N LYS A 2 -29.23 -46.00 62.94
CA LYS A 2 -28.67 -44.67 62.65
C LYS A 2 -27.45 -44.86 61.76
N LYS A 3 -27.49 -44.29 60.52
CA LYS A 3 -26.33 -44.27 59.60
C LYS A 3 -25.40 -43.11 60.00
N LEU A 4 -24.18 -43.45 60.33
CA LEU A 4 -23.08 -42.53 60.62
C LEU A 4 -22.54 -42.04 59.27
N PHE A 5 -22.56 -40.73 59.03
CA PHE A 5 -21.87 -40.07 57.90
C PHE A 5 -20.50 -39.65 58.35
N VAL A 6 -19.47 -40.27 57.81
CA VAL A 6 -18.08 -39.84 57.98
C VAL A 6 -17.77 -38.79 56.93
N LEU A 7 -17.51 -37.55 57.35
CA LEU A 7 -17.12 -36.43 56.50
C LEU A 7 -15.59 -36.45 56.40
N SER A 8 -15.07 -36.89 55.25
CA SER A 8 -13.65 -36.76 54.91
C SER A 8 -13.39 -35.33 54.41
N ILE A 9 -12.69 -34.52 55.22
CA ILE A 9 -12.14 -33.22 54.81
C ILE A 9 -10.83 -33.49 54.08
N ALA A 10 -10.87 -33.38 52.74
CA ALA A 10 -9.65 -33.33 51.93
C ALA A 10 -9.09 -31.89 52.00
N LEU A 11 -7.95 -31.77 52.65
CA LEU A 11 -7.18 -30.52 52.70
C LEU A 11 -6.46 -30.34 51.38
N THR A 12 -7.04 -29.58 50.44
CA THR A 12 -6.40 -29.18 49.20
C THR A 12 -5.44 -28.02 49.49
N LEU A 13 -4.14 -28.33 49.52
CA LEU A 13 -3.12 -27.26 49.49
C LEU A 13 -3.21 -26.60 48.10
N PHE A 14 -3.78 -25.39 48.09
CA PHE A 14 -3.61 -24.45 46.96
C PHE A 14 -2.17 -23.93 46.99
N CYS A 15 -1.27 -24.53 46.23
CA CYS A 15 -0.07 -23.84 45.81
C CYS A 15 -0.52 -22.72 44.81
N THR A 16 -0.73 -21.52 45.29
CA THR A 16 -0.85 -20.33 44.45
C THR A 16 0.54 -19.95 43.96
N GLY A 17 1.06 -20.70 42.99
CA GLY A 17 2.04 -20.18 42.06
C GLY A 17 1.29 -19.23 41.14
N ASN A 18 1.46 -17.93 41.31
CA ASN A 18 1.05 -16.96 40.29
C ASN A 18 1.89 -17.21 39.04
N THR A 19 1.45 -18.11 38.19
CA THR A 19 1.90 -18.13 36.80
C THR A 19 1.17 -16.97 36.11
N PHE A 20 1.76 -15.79 36.10
CA PHE A 20 1.33 -14.74 35.20
C PHE A 20 1.65 -15.23 33.80
N ALA A 21 0.65 -15.72 33.08
CA ALA A 21 0.79 -16.00 31.66
C ALA A 21 1.00 -14.66 30.95
N MET A 22 2.00 -14.60 30.04
CA MET A 22 2.26 -13.42 29.21
C MET A 22 0.96 -12.95 28.55
N ASP A 23 0.62 -11.68 28.72
CA ASP A 23 -0.62 -11.11 28.21
C ASP A 23 -0.50 -10.79 26.72
N ILE A 24 -1.09 -11.66 25.89
CA ILE A 24 -1.24 -11.43 24.44
C ILE A 24 -2.41 -10.49 24.23
N ARG A 25 -2.14 -9.30 23.69
CA ARG A 25 -3.14 -8.26 23.43
C ARG A 25 -3.91 -8.46 22.14
N LYS A 26 -3.21 -8.80 21.06
CA LYS A 26 -3.78 -8.89 19.72
C LYS A 26 -2.98 -9.84 18.86
N THR A 27 -3.67 -10.55 17.98
CA THR A 27 -3.06 -11.43 16.98
C THR A 27 -3.88 -11.38 15.70
N SER A 28 -3.22 -11.54 14.56
CA SER A 28 -3.91 -11.75 13.29
C SER A 28 -3.04 -12.51 12.30
N GLY A 29 -3.67 -13.36 11.49
CA GLY A 29 -3.15 -13.79 10.21
C GLY A 29 -3.70 -12.87 9.12
N ASN A 30 -2.82 -12.40 8.23
CA ASN A 30 -3.15 -11.52 7.13
C ASN A 30 -2.62 -12.08 5.81
N GLN A 31 -2.55 -11.28 4.76
CA GLN A 31 -1.97 -11.67 3.48
C GLN A 31 -0.45 -11.84 3.60
N GLU A 32 0.02 -13.10 3.55
CA GLU A 32 1.44 -13.52 3.62
C GLU A 32 2.20 -13.05 4.86
N CYS A 33 1.47 -12.70 5.91
CA CYS A 33 2.04 -12.35 7.20
C CYS A 33 1.13 -12.76 8.37
N ALA A 34 1.74 -12.88 9.55
CA ALA A 34 1.04 -13.03 10.81
C ALA A 34 1.74 -12.20 11.87
N TYR A 35 1.00 -11.66 12.84
CA TYR A 35 1.60 -10.90 13.92
C TYR A 35 1.01 -11.21 15.28
N VAL A 36 1.77 -10.81 16.32
CA VAL A 36 1.36 -10.85 17.71
C VAL A 36 1.78 -9.57 18.42
N GLU A 37 0.89 -9.04 19.25
CA GLU A 37 1.14 -7.95 20.19
C GLU A 37 0.99 -8.46 21.62
N TRP A 38 1.92 -8.05 22.52
CA TRP A 38 1.90 -8.47 23.92
C TRP A 38 2.36 -7.37 24.87
N GLN A 39 1.97 -7.48 26.15
CA GLN A 39 2.46 -6.61 27.21
C GLN A 39 3.90 -6.96 27.57
N THR A 40 4.72 -5.95 27.89
CA THR A 40 6.08 -6.16 28.37
C THR A 40 6.09 -6.98 29.65
N VAL A 41 6.96 -8.00 29.68
CA VAL A 41 7.12 -8.89 30.85
C VAL A 41 8.12 -8.30 31.82
N SER A 42 7.76 -8.23 33.10
CA SER A 42 8.67 -7.75 34.15
C SER A 42 9.92 -8.62 34.25
N GLY A 43 11.10 -8.02 34.25
CA GLY A 43 12.39 -8.73 34.27
C GLY A 43 12.85 -9.25 32.90
N ALA A 44 12.04 -9.08 31.85
CA ALA A 44 12.50 -9.38 30.50
C ALA A 44 13.39 -8.27 29.96
N THR A 45 14.55 -8.64 29.45
CA THR A 45 15.48 -7.75 28.76
C THR A 45 15.42 -7.92 27.25
N ARG A 46 14.88 -9.08 26.79
CA ARG A 46 14.82 -9.44 25.39
C ARG A 46 13.69 -10.45 25.15
N TYR A 47 13.27 -10.59 23.89
CA TYR A 47 12.30 -11.59 23.45
C TYR A 47 12.84 -12.39 22.28
N ASN A 48 12.51 -13.71 22.24
CA ASN A 48 12.55 -14.50 21.02
C ASN A 48 11.10 -14.71 20.55
N VAL A 49 10.88 -14.57 19.27
CA VAL A 49 9.58 -14.89 18.66
C VAL A 49 9.79 -15.90 17.54
N TYR A 50 8.94 -16.91 17.50
CA TYR A 50 8.97 -17.95 16.50
C TYR A 50 7.62 -18.04 15.82
N TYR A 51 7.62 -18.40 14.54
CA TYR A 51 6.42 -18.84 13.85
C TYR A 51 6.54 -20.32 13.47
N GLU A 52 5.40 -20.97 13.37
CA GLU A 52 5.28 -22.39 13.04
C GLU A 52 4.02 -22.58 12.19
N GLN A 53 4.16 -23.11 10.98
CA GLN A 53 3.00 -23.58 10.22
C GLN A 53 2.54 -24.88 10.84
N THR A 54 1.23 -25.15 10.91
CA THR A 54 0.68 -26.37 11.49
C THR A 54 1.35 -27.63 10.92
N GLY A 55 2.02 -28.38 11.78
CA GLY A 55 2.79 -29.57 11.40
C GLY A 55 4.18 -29.32 10.82
N GLY A 56 4.66 -28.07 10.84
CA GLY A 56 5.99 -27.65 10.40
C GLY A 56 6.98 -27.47 11.55
N GLU A 57 8.14 -26.93 11.22
CA GLU A 57 9.19 -26.61 12.19
C GLU A 57 9.05 -25.15 12.67
N LYS A 58 9.47 -24.91 13.92
CA LYS A 58 9.57 -23.56 14.48
C LYS A 58 10.69 -22.78 13.81
N THR A 59 10.37 -21.62 13.26
CA THR A 59 11.33 -20.69 12.66
C THR A 59 11.40 -19.42 13.49
N LYS A 60 12.60 -19.00 13.90
CA LYS A 60 12.80 -17.76 14.64
C LYS A 60 12.59 -16.56 13.71
N ILE A 61 11.84 -15.55 14.20
CA ILE A 61 11.69 -14.24 13.54
C ILE A 61 12.97 -13.42 13.78
N ASP A 62 13.39 -12.64 12.80
CA ASP A 62 14.50 -11.70 12.94
C ASP A 62 14.20 -10.69 14.06
N ASP A 63 15.20 -10.42 14.92
CA ASP A 63 15.04 -9.54 16.07
C ASP A 63 14.61 -8.11 15.67
N LYS A 64 14.91 -7.66 14.45
CA LYS A 64 14.47 -6.37 13.91
C LYS A 64 12.97 -6.31 13.59
N LEU A 65 12.30 -7.45 13.53
CA LEU A 65 10.84 -7.55 13.42
C LEU A 65 10.14 -7.50 14.78
N ILE A 66 10.90 -7.57 15.88
CA ILE A 66 10.37 -7.41 17.23
C ILE A 66 10.47 -5.93 17.61
N ARG A 67 9.34 -5.26 17.71
CA ARG A 67 9.23 -3.80 17.81
C ARG A 67 8.58 -3.38 19.11
N ARG A 68 9.03 -2.24 19.64
CA ARG A 68 8.50 -1.65 20.86
C ARG A 68 7.65 -0.42 20.54
N TYR A 69 6.50 -0.38 21.15
CA TYR A 69 5.57 0.75 21.18
C TYR A 69 5.40 1.24 22.63
N PRO A 70 4.74 2.39 22.90
CA PRO A 70 4.60 2.93 24.26
C PRO A 70 4.07 1.93 25.28
N ASP A 71 3.07 1.13 24.90
CA ASP A 71 2.33 0.26 25.81
C ASP A 71 2.43 -1.23 25.50
N TYR A 72 3.16 -1.62 24.43
CA TYR A 72 3.22 -3.01 23.99
C TYR A 72 4.45 -3.31 23.13
N MET A 73 4.71 -4.60 22.97
CA MET A 73 5.63 -5.15 21.97
C MET A 73 4.82 -5.76 20.82
N ARG A 74 5.38 -5.74 19.61
CA ARG A 74 4.81 -6.39 18.42
C ARG A 74 5.89 -7.13 17.63
N ALA A 75 5.54 -8.30 17.10
CA ALA A 75 6.37 -9.02 16.14
C ALA A 75 5.53 -9.46 14.95
N ASP A 76 6.09 -9.31 13.75
CA ASP A 76 5.46 -9.72 12.50
C ASP A 76 6.31 -10.78 11.81
N ALA A 77 5.71 -11.92 11.47
CA ALA A 77 6.27 -12.93 10.59
C ALA A 77 5.87 -12.60 9.16
N LEU A 78 6.83 -12.28 8.29
CA LEU A 78 6.63 -11.82 6.92
C LEU A 78 7.14 -12.83 5.90
N GLY A 79 6.54 -12.84 4.70
CA GLY A 79 6.91 -13.76 3.63
C GLY A 79 6.45 -15.19 3.90
N LEU A 80 5.26 -15.34 4.45
CA LEU A 80 4.62 -16.61 4.72
C LEU A 80 3.77 -17.04 3.51
N LYS A 81 3.80 -18.31 3.17
CA LYS A 81 2.81 -18.87 2.25
C LYS A 81 1.46 -19.02 2.95
N ALA A 82 0.38 -19.10 2.18
CA ALA A 82 -0.95 -19.35 2.75
C ALA A 82 -0.99 -20.62 3.61
N GLY A 83 -1.69 -20.56 4.74
CA GLY A 83 -1.82 -21.66 5.67
C GLY A 83 -2.11 -21.22 7.09
N VAL A 84 -2.17 -22.18 8.00
CA VAL A 84 -2.47 -21.93 9.42
C VAL A 84 -1.16 -21.92 10.21
N TYR A 85 -0.97 -20.84 10.98
CA TYR A 85 0.25 -20.62 11.76
C TYR A 85 -0.04 -20.40 13.24
N ARG A 86 1.01 -20.55 14.06
CA ARG A 86 1.06 -20.06 15.44
C ARG A 86 2.35 -19.29 15.66
N LEU A 87 2.30 -18.29 16.54
CA LEU A 87 3.47 -17.56 16.99
C LEU A 87 3.72 -17.88 18.47
N THR A 88 4.97 -18.16 18.80
CA THR A 88 5.42 -18.38 20.18
C THR A 88 6.37 -17.27 20.58
N ILE A 89 6.10 -16.62 21.71
CA ILE A 89 6.92 -15.57 22.32
C ILE A 89 7.62 -16.16 23.54
N GLU A 90 8.91 -15.90 23.68
CA GLU A 90 9.71 -16.22 24.87
C GLU A 90 10.32 -14.94 25.41
N ALA A 91 10.01 -14.57 26.65
CA ALA A 91 10.64 -13.47 27.38
C ALA A 91 11.92 -13.96 28.04
N LEU A 92 13.03 -13.27 27.83
CA LEU A 92 14.35 -13.66 28.32
C LEU A 92 14.86 -12.65 29.34
N ASP A 93 15.50 -13.14 30.41
CA ASP A 93 16.23 -12.33 31.39
C ASP A 93 17.63 -11.92 30.86
N GLU A 94 18.40 -11.18 31.66
CA GLU A 94 19.75 -10.74 31.32
C GLU A 94 20.72 -11.90 31.03
N SER A 95 20.48 -13.08 31.58
CA SER A 95 21.28 -14.28 31.33
C SER A 95 20.90 -15.01 30.04
N GLY A 96 19.82 -14.56 29.37
CA GLY A 96 19.26 -15.22 28.19
C GLY A 96 18.37 -16.41 28.53
N LYS A 97 17.99 -16.60 29.81
CA LYS A 97 17.07 -17.65 30.22
C LYS A 97 15.64 -17.22 30.02
N THR A 98 14.82 -18.10 29.46
CA THR A 98 13.37 -17.89 29.34
C THR A 98 12.73 -17.83 30.73
N ILE A 99 12.11 -16.69 31.04
CA ILE A 99 11.37 -16.46 32.30
C ILE A 99 9.87 -16.63 32.11
N GLU A 100 9.37 -16.41 30.89
CA GLU A 100 7.98 -16.57 30.55
C GLU A 100 7.81 -16.86 29.06
N SER A 101 6.74 -17.56 28.66
CA SER A 101 6.42 -17.79 27.27
C SER A 101 4.92 -17.89 27.04
N ALA A 102 4.48 -17.51 25.82
CA ALA A 102 3.11 -17.68 25.36
C ALA A 102 3.07 -18.10 23.89
N THR A 103 2.00 -18.76 23.50
CA THR A 103 1.75 -19.14 22.09
C THR A 103 0.35 -18.70 21.71
N THR A 104 0.21 -18.13 20.53
CA THR A 104 -1.08 -17.67 19.99
C THR A 104 -2.00 -18.82 19.66
N ASP A 105 -3.27 -18.54 19.51
CA ASP A 105 -4.19 -19.41 18.77
C ASP A 105 -3.75 -19.55 17.32
N CYS A 106 -4.46 -20.41 16.58
CA CYS A 106 -4.22 -20.59 15.15
C CYS A 106 -4.56 -19.32 14.36
N LEU A 107 -3.65 -18.88 13.51
CA LEU A 107 -3.74 -17.70 12.66
C LEU A 107 -3.83 -18.14 11.21
N ASP A 108 -4.89 -17.74 10.50
CA ASP A 108 -5.10 -18.09 9.11
C ASP A 108 -4.44 -17.04 8.19
N VAL A 109 -3.34 -17.43 7.55
CA VAL A 109 -2.59 -16.61 6.60
C VAL A 109 -3.11 -16.85 5.18
N LYS A 110 -3.50 -15.80 4.48
CA LYS A 110 -3.98 -15.84 3.09
C LYS A 110 -2.84 -15.56 2.12
N ALA A 111 -2.99 -16.02 0.87
CA ALA A 111 -2.12 -15.58 -0.21
C ALA A 111 -2.53 -14.19 -0.71
N ASN A 112 -1.57 -13.41 -1.20
CA ASN A 112 -1.88 -12.26 -2.05
C ASN A 112 -2.38 -12.72 -3.43
N VAL A 113 -3.23 -11.93 -4.06
CA VAL A 113 -3.75 -12.20 -5.41
C VAL A 113 -2.71 -11.75 -6.44
N ARG A 114 -1.93 -12.73 -6.94
CA ARG A 114 -0.85 -12.53 -7.92
C ARG A 114 -1.38 -12.75 -9.33
N GLU A 115 -2.13 -11.79 -9.85
CA GLU A 115 -2.65 -11.82 -11.21
C GLU A 115 -2.51 -10.47 -11.90
N GLY A 116 -2.81 -10.42 -13.17
CA GLY A 116 -2.68 -9.21 -13.97
C GLY A 116 -1.44 -9.20 -14.86
N PHE A 117 -1.29 -8.13 -15.63
CA PHE A 117 -0.21 -8.03 -16.63
C PHE A 117 1.20 -8.09 -16.03
N ALA A 118 1.38 -7.70 -14.76
CA ALA A 118 2.68 -7.79 -14.10
C ALA A 118 3.22 -9.23 -14.00
N PHE A 119 2.33 -10.22 -14.02
CA PHE A 119 2.65 -11.64 -13.83
C PHE A 119 2.70 -12.44 -15.13
N THR A 120 2.59 -11.80 -16.29
CA THR A 120 2.67 -12.46 -17.60
C THR A 120 4.09 -12.94 -17.92
N ASP A 121 4.19 -13.83 -18.91
CA ASP A 121 5.46 -14.35 -19.43
C ASP A 121 6.35 -15.01 -18.37
N GLY A 122 5.76 -15.62 -17.34
CA GLY A 122 6.47 -16.30 -16.25
C GLY A 122 7.22 -15.35 -15.29
N ASN A 123 6.94 -14.04 -15.35
CA ASN A 123 7.53 -13.08 -14.41
C ASN A 123 6.78 -13.07 -13.07
N VAL A 124 7.53 -12.84 -12.01
CA VAL A 124 7.02 -12.60 -10.65
C VAL A 124 7.66 -11.32 -10.15
N PRO A 125 6.89 -10.23 -10.00
CA PRO A 125 7.40 -8.97 -9.47
C PRO A 125 8.06 -9.11 -8.10
N GLY A 126 9.05 -8.26 -7.82
CA GLY A 126 9.70 -8.20 -6.53
C GLY A 126 10.68 -9.34 -6.24
N ALA A 127 10.98 -9.49 -4.98
CA ALA A 127 11.92 -10.47 -4.43
C ALA A 127 11.23 -11.69 -3.79
N TYR A 128 9.93 -11.86 -4.04
CA TYR A 128 9.12 -12.99 -3.57
C TYR A 128 8.75 -13.95 -4.71
N LYS A 129 8.43 -15.20 -4.34
CA LYS A 129 7.90 -16.24 -5.23
C LYS A 129 6.36 -16.13 -5.34
N MET A 130 5.78 -16.92 -6.24
CA MET A 130 4.31 -16.98 -6.38
C MET A 130 3.59 -17.44 -5.12
N ASP A 131 4.24 -18.22 -4.24
CA ASP A 131 3.67 -18.69 -2.97
C ASP A 131 3.85 -17.72 -1.79
N GLY A 132 4.41 -16.52 -2.04
CA GLY A 132 4.62 -15.49 -1.03
C GLY A 132 5.91 -15.63 -0.22
N THR A 133 6.70 -16.68 -0.44
CA THR A 133 8.00 -16.84 0.23
C THR A 133 9.11 -16.07 -0.50
N PRO A 134 10.15 -15.60 0.21
CA PRO A 134 11.29 -14.93 -0.44
C PRO A 134 11.94 -15.81 -1.53
N LYS A 135 12.36 -15.18 -2.63
CA LYS A 135 13.18 -15.83 -3.67
C LYS A 135 14.49 -16.35 -3.08
N ASP A 136 15.01 -17.44 -3.63
CA ASP A 136 16.22 -18.08 -3.13
C ASP A 136 17.41 -17.10 -3.12
N GLY A 137 18.10 -17.04 -1.98
CA GLY A 137 19.23 -16.13 -1.78
C GLY A 137 18.87 -14.65 -1.69
N ALA A 138 17.59 -14.30 -1.52
CA ALA A 138 17.17 -12.92 -1.33
C ALA A 138 17.89 -12.27 -0.14
N ARG A 139 18.39 -11.06 -0.35
CA ARG A 139 18.93 -10.21 0.72
C ARG A 139 17.81 -9.41 1.35
N ILE A 140 17.84 -9.27 2.67
CA ILE A 140 16.86 -8.48 3.42
C ILE A 140 17.59 -7.34 4.11
N LEU A 141 17.17 -6.11 3.82
CA LEU A 141 17.64 -4.91 4.49
C LEU A 141 16.49 -4.34 5.32
N TYR A 142 16.74 -4.07 6.59
CA TYR A 142 15.81 -3.37 7.46
C TYR A 142 16.23 -1.91 7.54
N VAL A 143 15.31 -0.98 7.31
CA VAL A 143 15.58 0.45 7.32
C VAL A 143 14.62 1.17 8.26
N THR A 144 15.20 1.96 9.17
CA THR A 144 14.50 2.90 10.05
C THR A 144 15.03 4.30 9.80
N GLU A 145 14.35 5.32 10.32
CA GLU A 145 14.82 6.72 10.29
C GLU A 145 16.28 6.86 10.76
N ASN A 146 16.67 6.11 11.79
CA ASN A 146 17.97 6.23 12.44
C ASN A 146 19.10 5.51 11.71
N ASP A 147 18.81 4.50 10.90
CA ASP A 147 19.84 3.63 10.32
C ASP A 147 19.84 3.58 8.78
N ILE A 148 18.86 4.12 8.09
CA ILE A 148 18.74 4.08 6.62
C ILE A 148 20.00 4.59 5.90
N ASN A 149 20.72 5.54 6.48
CA ASN A 149 21.97 6.07 5.96
C ASN A 149 23.22 5.30 6.42
N LYS A 150 23.07 4.27 7.27
CA LYS A 150 24.18 3.54 7.91
C LYS A 150 24.18 2.04 7.60
N ILE A 151 23.07 1.49 7.15
CA ILE A 151 22.99 0.07 6.76
C ILE A 151 24.06 -0.25 5.73
N THR A 152 24.53 -1.48 5.74
CA THR A 152 25.54 -1.96 4.79
C THR A 152 25.01 -3.13 3.97
N CYS A 153 25.47 -3.21 2.72
CA CYS A 153 25.17 -4.32 1.83
C CYS A 153 26.34 -4.56 0.88
N GLU A 154 26.68 -5.82 0.68
CA GLU A 154 27.63 -6.19 -0.37
C GLU A 154 26.91 -6.26 -1.72
N VAL A 155 27.46 -5.57 -2.73
CA VAL A 155 26.92 -5.57 -4.10
C VAL A 155 28.02 -6.00 -5.06
N LYS A 156 27.72 -6.91 -5.99
CA LYS A 156 28.66 -7.46 -6.96
C LYS A 156 28.85 -6.52 -8.16
N ASP A 157 30.09 -6.36 -8.58
CA ASP A 157 30.45 -5.66 -9.82
C ASP A 157 30.36 -6.59 -11.06
N LYS A 158 30.72 -6.05 -12.24
CA LYS A 158 30.75 -6.78 -13.52
C LYS A 158 31.67 -8.02 -13.55
N LYS A 159 32.60 -8.11 -12.61
CA LYS A 159 33.54 -9.24 -12.46
C LYS A 159 33.09 -10.22 -11.38
N GLY A 160 31.93 -9.97 -10.74
CA GLY A 160 31.41 -10.75 -9.62
C GLY A 160 32.09 -10.43 -8.28
N LYS A 161 32.98 -9.40 -8.22
CA LYS A 161 33.61 -8.98 -6.98
C LYS A 161 32.59 -8.23 -6.12
N ALA A 162 32.38 -8.69 -4.90
CA ALA A 162 31.57 -8.02 -3.90
C ALA A 162 32.29 -6.80 -3.32
N THR A 163 31.56 -5.71 -3.13
CA THR A 163 32.01 -4.48 -2.46
C THR A 163 30.93 -4.04 -1.51
N THR A 164 31.30 -3.71 -0.28
CA THR A 164 30.36 -3.20 0.74
C THR A 164 30.06 -1.73 0.47
N TYR A 165 28.77 -1.41 0.40
CA TYR A 165 28.25 -0.05 0.30
C TYR A 165 27.51 0.30 1.59
N THR A 166 27.52 1.58 1.97
CA THR A 166 26.91 2.09 3.21
C THR A 166 25.83 3.11 2.88
N GLY A 167 24.67 2.95 3.52
CA GLY A 167 23.46 3.75 3.28
C GLY A 167 22.65 3.27 2.08
N LEU A 168 21.30 3.32 2.21
CA LEU A 168 20.40 2.80 1.20
C LEU A 168 20.61 3.46 -0.17
N GLY A 169 20.90 4.76 -0.23
CA GLY A 169 21.14 5.50 -1.48
C GLY A 169 22.33 4.95 -2.27
N ASP A 170 23.46 4.69 -1.61
CA ASP A 170 24.66 4.14 -2.25
C ASP A 170 24.48 2.66 -2.63
N ILE A 171 23.79 1.88 -1.79
CA ILE A 171 23.42 0.49 -2.09
C ILE A 171 22.59 0.43 -3.37
N LEU A 172 21.53 1.22 -3.47
CA LEU A 172 20.67 1.27 -4.66
C LEU A 172 21.42 1.79 -5.89
N THR A 173 22.31 2.77 -5.72
CA THR A 173 23.20 3.25 -6.79
C THR A 173 24.14 2.14 -7.28
N ALA A 174 24.62 1.27 -6.41
CA ALA A 174 25.42 0.12 -6.80
C ALA A 174 24.58 -0.94 -7.56
N TYR A 175 23.39 -1.26 -7.08
CA TYR A 175 22.43 -2.15 -7.76
C TYR A 175 22.00 -1.61 -9.13
N SER A 176 21.87 -0.29 -9.27
CA SER A 176 21.48 0.35 -10.53
C SER A 176 22.40 0.03 -11.72
N LYS A 177 23.65 -0.36 -11.45
CA LYS A 177 24.59 -0.82 -12.49
C LYS A 177 24.13 -2.12 -13.16
N GLY A 178 23.15 -2.84 -12.58
CA GLY A 178 22.51 -4.03 -13.13
C GLY A 178 23.41 -5.27 -13.25
N TYR A 179 24.52 -5.33 -12.50
CA TYR A 179 25.40 -6.50 -12.46
C TYR A 179 25.00 -7.49 -11.37
N ASP A 180 24.62 -7.01 -10.21
CA ASP A 180 24.07 -7.84 -9.13
C ASP A 180 22.57 -8.02 -9.34
N LYS A 181 22.14 -9.24 -9.57
CA LYS A 181 20.73 -9.62 -9.77
C LYS A 181 20.16 -10.36 -8.58
N THR A 182 20.88 -10.40 -7.45
CA THR A 182 20.39 -11.00 -6.21
C THR A 182 19.10 -10.30 -5.78
N PRO A 183 18.01 -11.03 -5.55
CA PRO A 183 16.77 -10.42 -5.10
C PRO A 183 16.97 -9.63 -3.81
N LEU A 184 16.35 -8.45 -3.72
CA LEU A 184 16.54 -7.52 -2.61
C LEU A 184 15.19 -7.15 -2.00
N ILE A 185 15.01 -7.42 -0.71
CA ILE A 185 13.86 -6.99 0.09
C ILE A 185 14.32 -5.84 0.99
N ILE A 186 13.67 -4.68 0.86
CA ILE A 186 13.89 -3.50 1.70
C ILE A 186 12.67 -3.38 2.61
N ARG A 187 12.86 -3.68 3.89
CA ARG A 187 11.84 -3.62 4.94
C ARG A 187 11.87 -2.28 5.65
N VAL A 188 10.88 -1.46 5.39
CA VAL A 188 10.68 -0.17 6.06
C VAL A 188 10.05 -0.41 7.42
N VAL A 189 10.71 0.03 8.48
CA VAL A 189 10.26 -0.13 9.88
C VAL A 189 9.95 1.24 10.47
N GLY A 190 8.67 1.51 10.72
CA GLY A 190 8.18 2.81 11.15
C GLY A 190 8.26 3.88 10.07
N THR A 191 8.34 5.13 10.46
CA THR A 191 8.31 6.28 9.53
C THR A 191 9.73 6.70 9.14
N ILE A 192 9.93 6.93 7.83
CA ILE A 192 11.13 7.54 7.28
C ILE A 192 10.73 8.89 6.70
N THR A 193 11.44 9.95 7.10
CA THR A 193 11.16 11.32 6.66
C THR A 193 12.11 11.77 5.54
N ASP A 194 11.70 12.81 4.80
CA ASP A 194 12.53 13.46 3.79
C ASP A 194 13.80 14.09 4.38
N THR A 195 13.78 14.44 5.65
CA THR A 195 14.95 14.99 6.38
C THR A 195 15.87 13.90 6.95
N GLY A 196 15.33 12.71 7.23
CA GLY A 196 16.09 11.57 7.75
C GLY A 196 16.83 10.78 6.67
N TYR A 197 16.30 10.72 5.45
CA TYR A 197 16.90 9.98 4.35
C TYR A 197 17.78 10.86 3.45
N ALA A 198 19.11 10.74 3.57
CA ALA A 198 20.08 11.53 2.78
C ALA A 198 20.12 11.16 1.29
N GLY A 199 19.56 10.01 0.89
CA GLY A 199 19.58 9.51 -0.50
C GLY A 199 18.47 10.03 -1.40
N ILE A 200 17.67 11.00 -0.95
CA ILE A 200 16.58 11.58 -1.75
C ILE A 200 17.15 12.28 -2.98
N LYS A 201 16.61 11.95 -4.16
CA LYS A 201 16.96 12.58 -5.43
C LYS A 201 15.95 13.65 -5.80
N ASP A 202 16.48 14.78 -6.30
CA ASP A 202 15.71 15.93 -6.77
C ASP A 202 14.72 16.47 -5.71
N GLY A 203 14.99 16.21 -4.42
CA GLY A 203 14.18 16.61 -3.28
C GLY A 203 12.86 15.85 -3.11
N ASN A 204 12.55 14.86 -3.97
CA ASN A 204 11.21 14.27 -4.03
C ASN A 204 11.17 12.74 -3.91
N TYR A 205 12.28 12.00 -4.21
CA TYR A 205 12.15 10.56 -4.42
C TYR A 205 13.25 9.70 -3.81
N LEU A 206 12.84 8.55 -3.30
CA LEU A 206 13.68 7.36 -3.25
C LEU A 206 13.82 6.84 -4.70
N ASN A 207 15.05 6.79 -5.23
CA ASN A 207 15.29 6.51 -6.64
C ASN A 207 15.68 5.06 -6.90
N LEU A 208 14.83 4.34 -7.63
CA LEU A 208 15.06 3.00 -8.13
C LEU A 208 15.33 3.08 -9.64
N ALA A 209 16.60 3.18 -10.02
CA ALA A 209 16.94 3.35 -11.42
C ALA A 209 17.91 2.26 -11.91
N GLY A 210 17.60 1.66 -13.05
CA GLY A 210 18.54 0.86 -13.81
C GLY A 210 19.54 1.73 -14.58
N PHE A 211 20.58 1.11 -15.10
CA PHE A 211 21.59 1.79 -15.90
C PHE A 211 20.99 2.28 -17.24
N ASN A 212 21.57 3.35 -17.80
CA ASN A 212 21.11 3.94 -19.08
C ASN A 212 21.46 3.06 -20.32
N ASN A 213 21.41 1.76 -20.16
CA ASN A 213 21.54 0.76 -21.21
C ASN A 213 20.38 -0.23 -21.06
N LYS A 214 19.61 -0.43 -22.13
CA LYS A 214 18.42 -1.29 -22.16
C LYS A 214 18.66 -2.72 -21.66
N ASP A 215 19.90 -3.22 -21.72
CA ASP A 215 20.26 -4.57 -21.31
C ASP A 215 20.55 -4.73 -19.81
N ARG A 216 20.49 -3.64 -19.05
CA ARG A 216 20.83 -3.63 -17.61
C ARG A 216 19.80 -2.87 -16.79
N SER A 217 18.76 -3.56 -16.42
CA SER A 217 17.73 -3.07 -15.50
C SER A 217 18.13 -3.33 -14.04
N LEU A 218 17.61 -2.52 -13.13
CA LEU A 218 17.49 -2.88 -11.72
C LEU A 218 16.33 -3.89 -11.60
N GLU A 219 16.56 -5.04 -10.97
CA GLU A 219 15.60 -6.14 -11.01
C GLU A 219 15.40 -6.81 -9.65
N ASN A 220 14.20 -7.41 -9.49
CA ASN A 220 13.85 -8.24 -8.34
C ASN A 220 14.00 -7.51 -7.00
N VAL A 221 13.47 -6.31 -6.89
CA VAL A 221 13.47 -5.52 -5.65
C VAL A 221 12.05 -5.38 -5.13
N THR A 222 11.87 -5.68 -3.85
CA THR A 222 10.64 -5.37 -3.10
C THR A 222 10.94 -4.30 -2.08
N ILE A 223 10.10 -3.27 -2.01
CA ILE A 223 10.02 -2.34 -0.88
C ILE A 223 8.74 -2.67 -0.14
N GLU A 224 8.87 -3.10 1.11
CA GLU A 224 7.73 -3.47 1.94
C GLU A 224 7.75 -2.79 3.30
N GLY A 225 6.57 -2.39 3.77
CA GLY A 225 6.38 -1.91 5.12
C GLY A 225 6.23 -3.05 6.12
N VAL A 226 6.80 -2.90 7.30
CA VAL A 226 6.67 -3.84 8.42
C VAL A 226 5.53 -3.39 9.33
N GLY A 227 4.55 -4.25 9.54
CA GLY A 227 3.38 -3.94 10.36
C GLY A 227 2.40 -2.98 9.68
N ASN A 228 1.76 -2.13 10.46
CA ASN A 228 0.72 -1.21 9.97
C ASN A 228 1.14 0.27 10.00
N ASP A 229 2.36 0.59 10.40
CA ASP A 229 2.85 1.95 10.63
C ASP A 229 4.03 2.36 9.74
N ALA A 230 4.46 1.50 8.83
CA ALA A 230 5.54 1.82 7.91
C ALA A 230 5.12 2.93 6.94
N THR A 231 5.82 4.08 6.99
CA THR A 231 5.42 5.28 6.26
C THR A 231 6.63 6.00 5.64
N LEU A 232 6.49 6.41 4.37
CA LEU A 232 7.37 7.38 3.73
C LEU A 232 6.72 8.76 3.85
N TYR A 233 7.36 9.67 4.56
CA TYR A 233 6.83 10.99 4.89
C TYR A 233 7.65 12.10 4.25
N GLY A 234 7.05 12.84 3.34
CA GLY A 234 7.69 13.96 2.67
C GLY A 234 8.32 13.64 1.31
N PHE A 235 8.34 12.38 0.88
CA PHE A 235 8.90 11.95 -0.40
C PHE A 235 8.18 10.72 -0.96
N GLY A 236 8.33 10.51 -2.27
CA GLY A 236 7.79 9.36 -2.99
C GLY A 236 8.86 8.38 -3.47
N ILE A 237 8.48 7.51 -4.40
CA ILE A 237 9.36 6.52 -5.05
C ILE A 237 9.35 6.78 -6.56
N THR A 238 10.53 6.85 -7.20
CA THR A 238 10.62 6.87 -8.66
C THR A 238 11.35 5.64 -9.18
N MET A 239 10.84 5.10 -10.30
CA MET A 239 11.41 3.95 -11.00
C MET A 239 11.75 4.30 -12.44
N LYS A 240 12.94 3.90 -12.89
CA LYS A 240 13.42 4.07 -14.28
C LYS A 240 14.19 2.84 -14.73
N ARG A 241 13.78 2.22 -15.86
CA ARG A 241 14.48 1.04 -16.40
C ARG A 241 14.62 -0.08 -15.37
N THR A 242 13.50 -0.41 -14.75
CA THR A 242 13.41 -1.46 -13.75
C THR A 242 12.62 -2.65 -14.27
N LYS A 243 12.85 -3.83 -13.70
CA LYS A 243 12.09 -5.05 -14.02
C LYS A 243 11.81 -5.86 -12.75
N ASN A 244 10.63 -6.48 -12.68
CA ASN A 244 10.24 -7.29 -11.54
C ASN A 244 10.37 -6.52 -10.22
N MET A 245 9.62 -5.43 -10.07
CA MET A 245 9.61 -4.62 -8.84
C MET A 245 8.28 -4.80 -8.12
N GLU A 246 8.33 -4.69 -6.79
CA GLU A 246 7.15 -4.75 -5.94
C GLU A 246 7.22 -3.65 -4.88
N ILE A 247 6.11 -2.93 -4.70
CA ILE A 247 5.90 -2.01 -3.58
C ILE A 247 4.67 -2.49 -2.84
N LYS A 248 4.78 -2.68 -1.52
CA LYS A 248 3.64 -3.13 -0.71
C LYS A 248 3.66 -2.63 0.73
N ASN A 249 2.48 -2.54 1.30
CA ASN A 249 2.23 -2.29 2.74
C ASN A 249 2.89 -1.02 3.27
N LEU A 250 2.82 0.08 2.50
CA LEU A 250 3.39 1.38 2.87
C LEU A 250 2.32 2.45 3.00
N GLY A 251 2.52 3.41 3.90
CA GLY A 251 1.86 4.71 3.85
C GLY A 251 2.75 5.71 3.11
N ILE A 252 2.21 6.50 2.18
CA ILE A 252 2.96 7.56 1.50
C ILE A 252 2.23 8.88 1.73
N MET A 253 2.91 9.81 2.42
CA MET A 253 2.34 11.06 2.89
C MET A 253 3.22 12.25 2.51
N LEU A 254 2.61 13.38 2.15
CA LEU A 254 3.27 14.65 1.85
C LEU A 254 4.43 14.52 0.84
N PHE A 255 4.28 13.65 -0.14
CA PHE A 255 5.24 13.50 -1.25
C PHE A 255 5.32 14.80 -2.07
N GLY A 256 6.48 15.06 -2.66
CA GLY A 256 6.77 16.38 -3.26
C GLY A 256 6.26 16.55 -4.70
N ASP A 257 6.16 15.47 -5.47
CA ASP A 257 5.72 15.37 -6.87
C ASP A 257 4.76 14.18 -6.95
N ASP A 258 5.02 13.08 -7.66
CA ASP A 258 4.20 11.86 -7.57
C ASP A 258 4.54 11.04 -6.31
N ALA A 259 3.57 10.33 -5.74
CA ALA A 259 3.87 9.37 -4.66
C ALA A 259 4.66 8.17 -5.20
N VAL A 260 4.27 7.62 -6.36
CA VAL A 260 5.03 6.64 -7.12
C VAL A 260 5.08 7.06 -8.59
N SER A 261 6.28 7.27 -9.13
CA SER A 261 6.50 7.65 -10.52
C SER A 261 7.20 6.52 -11.28
N LEU A 262 6.49 5.87 -12.21
CA LEU A 262 7.05 4.89 -13.13
C LEU A 262 7.44 5.63 -14.42
N ASP A 263 8.63 6.23 -14.41
CA ASP A 263 9.01 7.20 -15.43
C ASP A 263 9.35 6.54 -16.78
N THR A 264 10.34 5.65 -16.88
CA THR A 264 10.84 5.22 -18.18
C THR A 264 11.19 3.72 -18.19
N ASP A 265 10.71 2.97 -19.23
CA ASP A 265 11.11 1.60 -19.51
C ASP A 265 11.01 0.64 -18.31
N ASN A 266 9.97 0.77 -17.48
CA ASN A 266 9.72 -0.16 -16.38
C ASN A 266 8.87 -1.34 -16.85
N LYS A 267 9.11 -2.54 -16.32
CA LYS A 267 8.40 -3.75 -16.77
C LYS A 267 8.17 -4.75 -15.63
N HIS A 268 6.98 -5.36 -15.59
CA HIS A 268 6.57 -6.30 -14.54
C HIS A 268 6.66 -5.68 -13.14
N ILE A 269 5.82 -4.66 -12.91
CA ILE A 269 5.77 -3.90 -11.67
C ILE A 269 4.46 -4.19 -10.95
N TRP A 270 4.52 -4.45 -9.66
CA TRP A 270 3.35 -4.64 -8.82
C TRP A 270 3.36 -3.65 -7.65
N ILE A 271 2.29 -2.84 -7.54
CA ILE A 271 2.09 -1.87 -6.45
C ILE A 271 0.80 -2.26 -5.77
N HIS A 272 0.89 -2.64 -4.49
CA HIS A 272 -0.28 -3.14 -3.79
C HIS A 272 -0.27 -2.90 -2.28
N ASN A 273 -1.44 -2.99 -1.67
CA ASN A 273 -1.62 -2.83 -0.22
C ASN A 273 -0.94 -1.58 0.35
N THR A 274 -1.03 -0.46 -0.37
CA THR A 274 -0.37 0.81 -0.01
C THR A 274 -1.44 1.87 0.20
N ASP A 275 -1.27 2.70 1.25
CA ASP A 275 -2.11 3.86 1.54
C ASP A 275 -1.50 5.10 0.89
N PHE A 276 -2.25 5.75 0.02
CA PHE A 276 -1.88 7.01 -0.62
C PHE A 276 -2.68 8.15 -0.01
N PHE A 277 -1.97 9.03 0.68
CA PHE A 277 -2.53 10.25 1.27
C PHE A 277 -2.22 11.48 0.42
N TYR A 278 -2.46 12.68 0.94
CA TYR A 278 -2.10 13.91 0.25
C TYR A 278 -0.60 14.05 0.02
N GLY A 279 -0.23 14.59 -1.15
CA GLY A 279 1.08 15.17 -1.41
C GLY A 279 1.22 16.60 -0.84
N LYS A 280 2.39 17.19 -1.04
CA LYS A 280 2.62 18.62 -0.82
C LYS A 280 1.85 19.40 -1.89
N PRO A 281 1.18 20.52 -1.54
CA PRO A 281 0.48 21.33 -2.54
C PRO A 281 1.44 21.82 -3.63
N GLY A 282 1.05 21.60 -4.89
CA GLY A 282 1.79 22.11 -6.05
C GLY A 282 1.50 23.57 -6.32
N LYS A 283 2.06 24.09 -7.44
CA LYS A 283 1.87 25.48 -7.86
C LYS A 283 0.54 25.70 -8.57
N ASP A 284 0.00 24.66 -9.18
CA ASP A 284 -1.23 24.70 -9.95
C ASP A 284 -2.44 24.43 -9.04
N ALA A 285 -3.58 25.04 -9.36
CA ALA A 285 -4.80 24.91 -8.56
C ALA A 285 -5.33 23.47 -8.48
N ASP A 286 -5.04 22.65 -9.50
CA ASP A 286 -5.42 21.25 -9.55
C ASP A 286 -4.44 20.31 -8.78
N GLN A 287 -3.41 20.88 -8.15
CA GLN A 287 -2.43 20.17 -7.32
C GLN A 287 -2.55 20.55 -5.83
N VAL A 288 -3.69 21.04 -5.42
CA VAL A 288 -3.90 21.45 -4.01
C VAL A 288 -3.81 20.27 -3.03
N LYS A 289 -4.13 19.06 -3.49
CA LYS A 289 -4.03 17.78 -2.76
C LYS A 289 -2.70 17.05 -3.02
N GLY A 290 -1.77 17.64 -3.75
CA GLY A 290 -0.53 17.04 -4.28
C GLY A 290 -0.65 16.75 -5.77
N ASP A 291 0.41 16.18 -6.39
CA ASP A 291 0.36 15.67 -7.76
C ASP A 291 -0.15 14.22 -7.80
N GLY A 292 0.24 13.40 -8.77
CA GLY A 292 -0.27 12.04 -8.94
C GLY A 292 0.07 11.11 -7.78
N SER A 293 -0.85 10.19 -7.45
CA SER A 293 -0.51 9.12 -6.52
C SER A 293 0.35 8.07 -7.22
N ILE A 294 -0.04 7.63 -8.44
CA ILE A 294 0.77 6.71 -9.25
C ILE A 294 0.73 7.19 -10.71
N ASP A 295 1.86 7.65 -11.21
CA ASP A 295 2.00 8.05 -12.60
C ASP A 295 2.86 7.05 -13.40
N ILE A 296 2.38 6.65 -14.58
CA ILE A 296 3.01 5.67 -15.46
C ILE A 296 3.31 6.34 -16.80
N LYS A 297 4.59 6.40 -17.15
CA LYS A 297 5.08 7.20 -18.28
C LYS A 297 6.06 6.39 -19.15
N TYR A 298 6.32 6.85 -20.36
CA TYR A 298 7.44 6.47 -21.25
C TYR A 298 7.76 4.96 -21.33
N ARG A 299 6.88 4.17 -21.98
CA ARG A 299 7.05 2.73 -22.22
C ARG A 299 7.12 1.86 -20.97
N SER A 300 6.62 2.35 -19.85
CA SER A 300 6.43 1.53 -18.65
C SER A 300 5.19 0.65 -18.85
N THR A 301 5.34 -0.67 -18.82
CA THR A 301 4.31 -1.65 -19.21
C THR A 301 4.34 -2.90 -18.34
N ASP A 302 3.33 -3.76 -18.52
CA ASP A 302 3.15 -4.99 -17.76
C ASP A 302 3.10 -4.70 -16.25
N ILE A 303 2.11 -3.89 -15.86
CA ILE A 303 1.98 -3.36 -14.51
C ILE A 303 0.66 -3.84 -13.91
N THR A 304 0.67 -4.17 -12.63
CA THR A 304 -0.53 -4.43 -11.82
C THR A 304 -0.55 -3.47 -10.62
N ILE A 305 -1.68 -2.81 -10.43
CA ILE A 305 -1.96 -1.92 -9.30
C ILE A 305 -3.18 -2.49 -8.60
N SER A 306 -3.02 -2.99 -7.36
CA SER A 306 -4.09 -3.73 -6.70
C SER A 306 -4.14 -3.54 -5.19
N PHE A 307 -5.33 -3.63 -4.61
CA PHE A 307 -5.52 -3.54 -3.16
C PHE A 307 -4.89 -2.30 -2.53
N ASN A 308 -4.79 -1.18 -3.25
CA ASN A 308 -4.34 0.09 -2.68
C ASN A 308 -5.53 0.89 -2.18
N HIS A 309 -5.30 1.75 -1.19
CA HIS A 309 -6.28 2.69 -0.67
C HIS A 309 -5.83 4.13 -0.96
N PHE A 310 -6.66 4.86 -1.69
CA PHE A 310 -6.43 6.25 -2.08
C PHE A 310 -7.38 7.15 -1.29
N PHE A 311 -6.82 8.00 -0.42
CA PHE A 311 -7.57 8.87 0.48
C PHE A 311 -7.72 10.28 -0.10
N ASP A 312 -8.86 10.62 -0.65
CA ASP A 312 -9.22 11.95 -1.16
C ASP A 312 -8.15 12.59 -2.08
N ASN A 313 -7.44 11.75 -2.86
CA ASN A 313 -6.42 12.25 -3.78
C ASN A 313 -7.07 13.00 -4.96
N GLY A 314 -6.46 14.12 -5.38
CA GLY A 314 -7.00 14.97 -6.47
C GLY A 314 -6.80 14.36 -7.85
N LYS A 315 -5.56 13.96 -8.17
CA LYS A 315 -5.17 13.30 -9.42
C LYS A 315 -4.59 11.93 -9.10
N VAL A 316 -5.43 10.90 -9.07
CA VAL A 316 -4.98 9.61 -8.52
C VAL A 316 -3.93 8.94 -9.41
N MET A 317 -4.25 8.65 -10.67
CA MET A 317 -3.33 7.91 -11.55
C MET A 317 -3.37 8.43 -12.99
N GLY A 318 -2.23 8.90 -13.48
CA GLY A 318 -2.02 9.19 -14.90
C GLY A 318 -1.26 8.05 -15.58
N CYS A 319 -1.77 7.55 -16.70
CA CYS A 319 -1.08 6.55 -17.47
C CYS A 319 -0.93 6.96 -18.93
N GLY A 320 0.31 6.86 -19.44
CA GLY A 320 0.69 7.25 -20.79
C GLY A 320 1.09 8.73 -20.89
N GLY A 321 2.11 9.02 -21.68
CA GLY A 321 2.62 10.37 -21.94
C GLY A 321 1.80 11.12 -22.98
N ALA A 322 2.15 12.40 -23.21
CA ALA A 322 1.48 13.27 -24.18
C ALA A 322 1.87 13.00 -25.66
N THR A 323 2.86 12.18 -25.92
CA THR A 323 3.41 11.91 -27.26
C THR A 323 3.44 10.42 -27.53
N GLY A 324 3.13 9.97 -28.73
CA GLY A 324 2.99 8.59 -29.18
C GLY A 324 4.20 7.64 -28.99
N GLU A 325 5.05 7.92 -28.01
CA GLU A 325 6.13 7.03 -27.57
C GLU A 325 5.65 5.87 -26.68
N ASP A 326 4.38 5.92 -26.23
CA ASP A 326 3.82 5.00 -25.25
C ASP A 326 2.81 4.02 -25.88
N GLU A 327 3.11 3.47 -27.03
CA GLU A 327 2.21 2.51 -27.68
C GLU A 327 2.25 1.15 -26.96
N ASN A 328 1.06 0.55 -26.81
CA ASN A 328 0.85 -0.82 -26.29
C ASN A 328 1.24 -1.05 -24.82
N LEU A 329 1.06 -0.09 -23.96
CA LEU A 329 1.20 -0.28 -22.52
C LEU A 329 0.10 -1.23 -22.02
N ARG A 330 0.46 -2.20 -21.18
CA ARG A 330 -0.49 -3.16 -20.59
C ARG A 330 -0.55 -2.97 -19.09
N ILE A 331 -1.74 -2.67 -18.56
CA ILE A 331 -1.91 -2.37 -17.15
C ILE A 331 -3.17 -3.02 -16.60
N THR A 332 -3.07 -3.58 -15.40
CA THR A 332 -4.19 -4.09 -14.62
C THR A 332 -4.42 -3.23 -13.38
N TYR A 333 -5.68 -2.91 -13.11
CA TYR A 333 -6.12 -2.24 -11.89
C TYR A 333 -7.22 -3.09 -11.26
N HIS A 334 -6.98 -3.63 -10.05
CA HIS A 334 -8.01 -4.42 -9.38
C HIS A 334 -8.03 -4.26 -7.86
N HIS A 335 -9.21 -4.37 -7.27
CA HIS A 335 -9.43 -4.32 -5.83
C HIS A 335 -8.85 -3.06 -5.14
N ASN A 336 -8.72 -1.95 -5.87
CA ASN A 336 -8.31 -0.68 -5.29
C ASN A 336 -9.52 0.03 -4.69
N TRP A 337 -9.32 0.75 -3.60
CA TRP A 337 -10.30 1.62 -2.98
C TRP A 337 -10.00 3.08 -3.35
N PHE A 338 -10.87 3.66 -4.17
CA PHE A 338 -10.86 5.08 -4.49
C PHE A 338 -11.82 5.78 -3.54
N ASP A 339 -11.32 6.19 -2.38
CA ASP A 339 -12.10 6.68 -1.25
C ASP A 339 -12.17 8.21 -1.29
N HIS A 340 -13.32 8.74 -1.74
CA HIS A 340 -13.62 10.19 -1.91
C HIS A 340 -12.61 10.94 -2.80
N THR A 341 -11.96 10.25 -3.73
CA THR A 341 -10.99 10.83 -4.64
C THR A 341 -11.65 11.73 -5.70
N ASP A 342 -10.87 12.61 -6.37
CA ASP A 342 -11.47 13.51 -7.35
C ASP A 342 -11.53 12.88 -8.74
N SER A 343 -10.39 12.51 -9.31
CA SER A 343 -10.31 12.15 -10.72
C SER A 343 -9.12 11.25 -11.06
N ARG A 344 -9.06 10.79 -12.32
CA ARG A 344 -7.99 9.91 -12.81
C ARG A 344 -7.91 8.60 -12.04
N CYS A 345 -9.03 7.89 -11.95
CA CYS A 345 -9.12 6.62 -11.23
C CYS A 345 -9.26 5.38 -12.16
N PRO A 346 -8.39 5.16 -13.19
CA PRO A 346 -7.29 5.98 -13.71
C PRO A 346 -7.68 6.88 -14.92
N ARG A 347 -6.77 7.79 -15.36
CA ARG A 347 -6.79 8.40 -16.70
C ARG A 347 -5.79 7.68 -17.61
N LEU A 348 -6.25 7.21 -18.75
CA LEU A 348 -5.54 6.29 -19.65
C LEU A 348 -5.28 6.91 -21.01
N HIS A 349 -4.06 6.72 -21.54
CA HIS A 349 -3.60 7.28 -22.80
C HIS A 349 -2.66 6.28 -23.50
N PHE A 350 -3.01 5.77 -24.68
CA PHE A 350 -2.33 4.70 -25.42
C PHE A 350 -2.15 3.39 -24.64
N VAL A 351 -3.16 2.96 -23.92
CA VAL A 351 -3.06 1.84 -22.97
C VAL A 351 -4.06 0.74 -23.28
N THR A 352 -3.62 -0.50 -23.15
CA THR A 352 -4.49 -1.66 -22.97
C THR A 352 -4.67 -1.91 -21.48
N ALA A 353 -5.87 -1.69 -20.96
CA ALA A 353 -6.13 -1.75 -19.52
C ALA A 353 -7.27 -2.70 -19.15
N HIS A 354 -7.02 -3.55 -18.15
CA HIS A 354 -8.05 -4.35 -17.50
C HIS A 354 -8.33 -3.79 -16.11
N ILE A 355 -9.57 -3.37 -15.85
CA ILE A 355 -10.02 -2.68 -14.65
C ILE A 355 -11.17 -3.47 -14.04
N TYR A 356 -10.94 -4.16 -12.92
CA TYR A 356 -11.97 -5.01 -12.32
C TYR A 356 -11.95 -5.00 -10.78
N ASN A 357 -13.10 -5.25 -10.19
CA ASN A 357 -13.30 -5.35 -8.74
C ASN A 357 -12.73 -4.16 -7.94
N ASN A 358 -12.66 -2.95 -8.53
CA ASN A 358 -12.31 -1.77 -7.76
C ASN A 358 -13.57 -1.18 -7.11
N TYR A 359 -13.40 -0.61 -5.93
CA TYR A 359 -14.41 0.15 -5.23
C TYR A 359 -14.19 1.65 -5.43
N TYR A 360 -15.12 2.29 -6.12
CA TYR A 360 -15.16 3.73 -6.32
C TYR A 360 -16.20 4.29 -5.34
N ASP A 361 -15.75 5.02 -4.36
CA ASP A 361 -16.52 5.46 -3.21
C ASP A 361 -16.54 6.99 -3.12
N GLY A 362 -17.65 7.64 -3.50
CA GLY A 362 -17.80 9.09 -3.43
C GLY A 362 -16.88 9.89 -4.38
N VAL A 363 -16.50 9.35 -5.54
CA VAL A 363 -15.57 10.01 -6.48
C VAL A 363 -16.20 11.28 -7.07
N SER A 364 -15.59 12.44 -6.81
CA SER A 364 -16.23 13.75 -6.99
C SER A 364 -16.28 14.24 -8.44
N VAL A 365 -15.30 13.93 -9.29
CA VAL A 365 -15.23 14.48 -10.66
C VAL A 365 -15.48 13.38 -11.70
N TYR A 366 -14.60 12.36 -11.81
CA TYR A 366 -14.82 11.20 -12.66
C TYR A 366 -13.96 10.01 -12.21
N GLY A 367 -14.45 8.81 -12.44
CA GLY A 367 -13.71 7.56 -12.22
C GLY A 367 -12.68 7.30 -13.33
N ILE A 368 -13.06 6.53 -14.33
CA ILE A 368 -12.18 6.09 -15.43
C ILE A 368 -12.25 7.09 -16.58
N GLY A 369 -11.12 7.63 -16.99
CA GLY A 369 -10.99 8.54 -18.14
C GLY A 369 -10.20 7.88 -19.26
N ASN A 370 -10.86 7.60 -20.39
CA ASN A 370 -10.27 6.90 -21.52
C ASN A 370 -9.95 7.88 -22.66
N THR A 371 -8.67 7.95 -23.05
CA THR A 371 -8.20 8.84 -24.12
C THR A 371 -7.37 8.09 -25.16
N SER A 372 -7.03 8.76 -26.23
CA SER A 372 -6.14 8.40 -27.35
C SER A 372 -5.79 6.91 -27.46
N SER A 373 -6.49 6.23 -28.34
CA SER A 373 -6.20 4.84 -28.74
C SER A 373 -6.15 3.80 -27.61
N SER A 374 -6.63 4.14 -26.39
CA SER A 374 -6.68 3.16 -25.31
C SER A 374 -7.84 2.19 -25.48
N ALA A 375 -7.59 0.91 -25.22
CA ALA A 375 -8.58 -0.14 -25.14
C ALA A 375 -8.75 -0.55 -23.66
N VAL A 376 -9.94 -0.33 -23.10
CA VAL A 376 -10.17 -0.50 -21.66
C VAL A 376 -11.30 -1.46 -21.41
N PHE A 377 -11.01 -2.57 -20.72
CA PHE A 377 -12.03 -3.50 -20.26
C PHE A 377 -12.36 -3.21 -18.78
N VAL A 378 -13.62 -2.88 -18.51
CA VAL A 378 -14.12 -2.49 -17.20
C VAL A 378 -15.17 -3.50 -16.76
N GLU A 379 -14.81 -4.38 -15.82
CA GLU A 379 -15.74 -5.41 -15.38
C GLU A 379 -15.85 -5.52 -13.86
N ARG A 380 -17.08 -5.80 -13.37
CA ARG A 380 -17.36 -6.13 -11.98
C ARG A 380 -16.78 -5.14 -10.96
N ASN A 381 -16.72 -3.86 -11.31
CA ASN A 381 -16.41 -2.81 -10.35
C ASN A 381 -17.69 -2.36 -9.63
N TYR A 382 -17.51 -1.77 -8.45
CA TYR A 382 -18.60 -1.18 -7.68
C TYR A 382 -18.40 0.34 -7.59
N PHE A 383 -19.41 1.10 -8.02
CA PHE A 383 -19.41 2.57 -8.01
C PHE A 383 -20.51 3.05 -7.06
N ARG A 384 -20.13 3.67 -5.93
CA ARG A 384 -21.02 4.30 -4.98
C ARG A 384 -20.89 5.83 -5.08
N GLU A 385 -22.01 6.52 -5.31
CA GLU A 385 -22.05 7.99 -5.43
C GLU A 385 -21.01 8.56 -6.40
N VAL A 386 -20.85 7.94 -7.57
CA VAL A 386 -19.95 8.39 -8.63
C VAL A 386 -20.76 8.94 -9.79
N LYS A 387 -20.63 10.26 -10.02
CA LYS A 387 -21.38 10.94 -11.06
C LYS A 387 -21.01 10.49 -12.48
N ARG A 388 -19.73 10.36 -12.77
CA ARG A 388 -19.18 9.93 -14.07
C ARG A 388 -18.23 8.76 -13.86
N PRO A 389 -18.75 7.52 -13.79
CA PRO A 389 -17.92 6.34 -13.53
C PRO A 389 -16.92 6.06 -14.65
N MET A 390 -17.31 6.30 -15.90
CA MET A 390 -16.50 6.12 -17.10
C MET A 390 -16.73 7.29 -18.06
N MET A 391 -15.68 7.71 -18.73
CA MET A 391 -15.73 8.76 -19.77
C MET A 391 -14.79 8.40 -20.92
N ILE A 392 -15.23 8.64 -22.15
CA ILE A 392 -14.36 8.63 -23.33
C ILE A 392 -14.12 10.08 -23.75
N SER A 393 -12.85 10.45 -23.96
CA SER A 393 -12.50 11.82 -24.38
C SER A 393 -13.12 12.18 -25.73
N GLY A 394 -13.67 13.37 -25.79
CA GLY A 394 -14.23 13.95 -27.01
C GLY A 394 -15.59 13.42 -27.43
N GLN A 395 -16.29 12.66 -26.57
CA GLN A 395 -17.66 12.19 -26.83
C GLN A 395 -18.44 11.94 -25.54
N GLY A 396 -19.70 11.53 -25.66
CA GLY A 396 -20.55 11.14 -24.53
C GLY A 396 -20.65 12.24 -23.47
N THR A 397 -20.55 11.84 -22.21
CA THR A 397 -20.67 12.79 -21.08
C THR A 397 -19.53 13.80 -20.98
N ASP A 398 -18.38 13.57 -21.63
CA ASP A 398 -17.30 14.57 -21.74
C ASP A 398 -17.72 15.81 -22.53
N LYS A 399 -18.54 15.65 -23.55
CA LYS A 399 -18.97 16.76 -24.41
C LYS A 399 -20.39 17.25 -24.14
N TYR A 400 -21.16 16.58 -23.32
CA TYR A 400 -22.54 16.97 -23.05
C TYR A 400 -22.63 18.14 -22.07
N ASP A 401 -23.16 19.27 -22.55
CA ASP A 401 -23.47 20.45 -21.73
C ASP A 401 -24.91 20.38 -21.21
N GLU A 402 -25.05 20.15 -19.91
CA GLU A 402 -26.36 20.08 -19.26
C GLU A 402 -27.17 21.36 -19.28
N LYS A 403 -26.50 22.51 -19.33
CA LYS A 403 -27.20 23.80 -19.34
C LYS A 403 -27.90 24.06 -20.68
N THR A 404 -27.30 23.58 -21.76
CA THR A 404 -27.86 23.74 -23.11
C THR A 404 -28.58 22.51 -23.62
N GLY A 405 -28.37 21.35 -22.98
CA GLY A 405 -28.88 20.03 -23.43
C GLY A 405 -28.28 19.57 -24.75
N THR A 406 -27.08 20.04 -25.10
CA THR A 406 -26.43 19.77 -26.39
C THR A 406 -24.99 19.34 -26.21
N TYR A 407 -24.41 18.72 -27.25
CA TYR A 407 -23.00 18.37 -27.27
C TYR A 407 -22.16 19.56 -27.72
N THR A 408 -21.13 19.91 -26.96
CA THR A 408 -20.20 21.01 -27.25
C THR A 408 -19.09 20.55 -28.20
N LEU A 409 -18.38 21.53 -28.80
CA LEU A 409 -17.21 21.20 -29.62
C LEU A 409 -15.97 20.79 -28.83
N LYS A 410 -15.90 21.21 -27.56
CA LYS A 410 -14.74 21.00 -26.68
C LYS A 410 -15.13 20.11 -25.50
N GLY A 411 -14.38 19.04 -25.28
CA GLY A 411 -14.51 18.19 -24.11
C GLY A 411 -14.07 18.90 -22.82
N THR A 412 -14.48 18.36 -21.68
CA THR A 412 -14.25 18.95 -20.35
C THR A 412 -13.07 18.32 -19.61
N PHE A 413 -12.69 17.06 -19.94
CA PHE A 413 -11.71 16.36 -19.13
C PHE A 413 -10.31 16.22 -19.78
N SER A 414 -10.17 16.15 -21.10
CA SER A 414 -8.88 15.89 -21.72
C SER A 414 -8.54 16.76 -22.92
N GLY A 415 -9.44 16.96 -23.87
CA GLY A 415 -9.14 17.61 -25.16
C GLY A 415 -8.29 16.77 -26.13
N GLN A 416 -8.06 15.50 -25.80
CA GLN A 416 -7.39 14.50 -26.65
C GLN A 416 -8.42 13.65 -27.40
N ASP A 417 -7.97 12.83 -28.35
CA ASP A 417 -8.82 11.86 -28.99
C ASP A 417 -9.37 10.83 -27.99
N GLY A 418 -10.43 10.12 -28.35
CA GLY A 418 -11.04 9.09 -27.54
C GLY A 418 -10.35 7.73 -27.71
N GLY A 419 -10.46 6.89 -26.69
CA GLY A 419 -10.23 5.45 -26.75
C GLY A 419 -11.54 4.68 -26.86
N MET A 420 -11.53 3.39 -26.53
CA MET A 420 -12.73 2.55 -26.49
C MET A 420 -12.83 1.81 -25.16
N THR A 421 -14.00 1.88 -24.52
CA THR A 421 -14.31 1.20 -23.25
C THR A 421 -15.31 0.09 -23.47
N LYS A 422 -14.96 -1.14 -23.08
CA LYS A 422 -15.86 -2.30 -22.95
C LYS A 422 -16.31 -2.40 -21.49
N ALA A 423 -17.61 -2.50 -21.23
CA ALA A 423 -18.15 -2.57 -19.87
C ALA A 423 -18.97 -3.85 -19.66
N PHE A 424 -18.68 -4.58 -18.58
CA PHE A 424 -19.38 -5.80 -18.20
C PHE A 424 -19.65 -5.86 -16.70
N ASP A 425 -20.90 -6.18 -16.31
CA ASP A 425 -21.31 -6.55 -14.96
C ASP A 425 -20.87 -5.60 -13.82
N ASN A 426 -20.79 -4.27 -14.11
CA ASN A 426 -20.50 -3.25 -13.10
C ASN A 426 -21.76 -2.85 -12.34
N ILE A 427 -21.63 -2.54 -11.04
CA ILE A 427 -22.70 -2.06 -10.18
C ILE A 427 -22.57 -0.56 -9.94
N PHE A 428 -23.69 0.17 -10.05
CA PHE A 428 -23.80 1.61 -9.78
C PHE A 428 -24.87 1.86 -8.73
N VAL A 429 -24.47 2.43 -7.58
CA VAL A 429 -25.36 2.77 -6.47
C VAL A 429 -25.25 4.25 -6.19
N ASN A 430 -26.16 5.02 -6.78
CA ASN A 430 -26.22 6.47 -6.67
C ASN A 430 -27.58 6.85 -6.11
N GLU A 431 -27.64 7.14 -4.82
CA GLU A 431 -28.88 7.55 -4.13
C GLU A 431 -29.07 9.09 -4.14
N LYS A 432 -27.96 9.82 -4.05
CA LYS A 432 -27.91 11.29 -3.99
C LYS A 432 -27.42 11.88 -5.32
N THR A 433 -26.40 11.28 -5.89
CA THR A 433 -25.71 11.73 -7.09
C THR A 433 -26.39 11.25 -8.36
N LYS A 434 -26.70 12.15 -9.29
CA LYS A 434 -27.25 11.77 -10.59
C LYS A 434 -26.17 11.09 -11.45
N LEU A 435 -26.31 9.78 -11.68
CA LEU A 435 -25.46 9.02 -12.59
C LEU A 435 -25.48 9.59 -14.00
N LYS A 436 -24.31 9.79 -14.58
CA LYS A 436 -24.09 10.23 -15.97
C LYS A 436 -23.20 9.19 -16.66
N LEU A 437 -23.85 8.32 -17.38
CA LEU A 437 -23.22 7.25 -18.17
C LEU A 437 -24.14 6.96 -19.35
N VAL A 438 -23.58 6.99 -20.54
CA VAL A 438 -24.31 6.69 -21.79
C VAL A 438 -23.66 5.46 -22.42
N TYR A 439 -24.43 4.42 -22.62
CA TYR A 439 -23.96 3.26 -23.36
C TYR A 439 -24.17 3.43 -24.87
N GLN A 440 -23.38 2.70 -25.66
CA GLN A 440 -23.48 2.72 -27.12
C GLN A 440 -24.88 2.30 -27.62
N THR A 441 -25.57 1.43 -26.87
CA THR A 441 -26.98 1.04 -27.14
C THR A 441 -27.97 2.19 -26.98
N ASP A 442 -27.68 3.16 -26.11
CA ASP A 442 -28.54 4.32 -25.86
C ASP A 442 -28.25 5.44 -26.85
N ASN A 443 -26.98 5.58 -27.26
CA ASN A 443 -26.56 6.53 -28.28
C ASN A 443 -25.38 5.99 -29.06
N ALA A 444 -25.62 5.63 -30.33
CA ALA A 444 -24.64 4.95 -31.18
C ALA A 444 -23.36 5.78 -31.50
N THR A 445 -23.39 7.09 -31.26
CA THR A 445 -22.26 7.99 -31.54
C THR A 445 -21.73 8.68 -30.30
N GLN A 446 -22.59 9.10 -29.36
CA GLN A 446 -22.21 9.86 -28.16
C GLN A 446 -22.33 8.97 -26.93
N PHE A 447 -21.36 8.09 -26.71
CA PHE A 447 -21.37 7.13 -25.61
C PHE A 447 -20.06 7.15 -24.82
N ASP A 448 -20.11 6.66 -23.59
CA ASP A 448 -19.00 6.55 -22.65
C ASP A 448 -18.44 5.12 -22.57
N ALA A 449 -19.25 4.12 -22.91
CA ALA A 449 -18.84 2.73 -22.93
C ALA A 449 -19.72 1.88 -23.87
N TYR A 450 -19.17 0.78 -24.35
CA TYR A 450 -19.91 -0.31 -25.01
C TYR A 450 -20.22 -1.38 -23.98
N LYS A 451 -21.50 -1.54 -23.66
CA LYS A 451 -21.96 -2.57 -22.70
C LYS A 451 -22.09 -3.90 -23.41
N VAL A 452 -21.56 -4.95 -22.80
CA VAL A 452 -21.71 -6.34 -23.25
C VAL A 452 -22.51 -7.17 -22.24
N GLU A 453 -23.15 -8.23 -22.71
CA GLU A 453 -23.97 -9.13 -21.87
C GLU A 453 -23.18 -10.38 -21.42
N SER A 454 -22.03 -10.66 -22.02
CA SER A 454 -21.09 -11.67 -21.55
C SER A 454 -19.66 -11.18 -21.65
N ARG A 455 -18.78 -11.73 -20.82
CA ARG A 455 -17.37 -11.38 -20.76
C ARG A 455 -16.65 -11.63 -22.08
N GLU A 456 -17.01 -12.69 -22.78
CA GLU A 456 -16.43 -13.17 -24.02
C GLU A 456 -16.93 -12.43 -25.27
N GLU A 457 -17.97 -11.61 -25.13
CA GLU A 457 -18.53 -10.86 -26.26
C GLU A 457 -17.52 -9.83 -26.77
N LYS A 458 -17.36 -9.77 -28.09
CA LYS A 458 -16.46 -8.85 -28.77
C LYS A 458 -17.19 -7.59 -29.21
N ILE A 459 -16.50 -6.46 -29.14
CA ILE A 459 -16.98 -5.23 -29.76
C ILE A 459 -16.70 -5.31 -31.28
N PRO A 460 -17.72 -5.04 -32.13
CA PRO A 460 -17.53 -5.00 -33.58
C PRO A 460 -16.50 -3.93 -34.01
N GLU A 461 -15.68 -4.23 -35.03
CA GLU A 461 -14.61 -3.35 -35.50
C GLU A 461 -15.10 -2.02 -36.12
N ASP A 462 -16.34 -1.94 -36.55
CA ASP A 462 -16.98 -0.73 -37.06
C ASP A 462 -17.47 0.21 -35.95
N VAL A 463 -17.56 -0.25 -34.69
CA VAL A 463 -17.81 0.60 -33.52
C VAL A 463 -16.52 1.30 -33.14
N LYS A 464 -16.51 2.62 -33.28
CA LYS A 464 -15.32 3.46 -33.10
C LYS A 464 -15.63 4.69 -32.26
N SER A 465 -14.58 5.20 -31.59
CA SER A 465 -14.69 6.51 -30.93
C SER A 465 -14.91 7.62 -31.97
N VAL A 466 -15.66 8.65 -31.58
CA VAL A 466 -16.01 9.80 -32.44
C VAL A 466 -14.77 10.61 -32.82
N THR A 467 -13.89 10.83 -31.85
CA THR A 467 -12.60 11.50 -32.06
C THR A 467 -11.48 10.48 -32.07
N GLY A 468 -10.63 10.54 -33.11
CA GLY A 468 -9.53 9.58 -33.30
C GLY A 468 -9.92 8.26 -33.99
N GLY A 469 -11.20 7.92 -34.07
CA GLY A 469 -11.67 6.71 -34.77
C GLY A 469 -11.12 5.40 -34.20
N CYS A 470 -10.84 5.34 -32.91
CA CYS A 470 -10.29 4.19 -32.23
C CYS A 470 -11.33 3.06 -32.15
N ALA A 471 -10.98 1.86 -32.65
CA ALA A 471 -11.72 0.63 -32.41
C ALA A 471 -11.20 -0.08 -31.17
N TYR A 472 -12.02 -0.92 -30.56
CA TYR A 472 -11.59 -1.76 -29.45
C TYR A 472 -10.77 -2.95 -29.95
N SER A 473 -9.62 -3.21 -29.35
CA SER A 473 -8.71 -4.27 -29.80
C SER A 473 -9.18 -5.69 -29.48
N ASN A 474 -10.21 -5.84 -28.65
CA ASN A 474 -10.68 -7.14 -28.12
C ASN A 474 -9.57 -7.97 -27.43
N PHE A 475 -8.62 -7.30 -26.79
CA PHE A 475 -7.46 -7.92 -26.14
C PHE A 475 -7.87 -8.88 -25.02
N ASP A 476 -8.98 -8.59 -24.35
CA ASP A 476 -9.52 -9.38 -23.24
C ASP A 476 -10.01 -10.77 -23.66
N THR A 477 -10.25 -10.97 -24.95
CA THR A 477 -10.62 -12.26 -25.54
C THR A 477 -9.48 -12.89 -26.37
N ALA A 478 -8.28 -12.30 -26.35
CA ALA A 478 -7.11 -12.81 -27.04
C ALA A 478 -6.50 -14.00 -26.30
N ALA A 479 -5.83 -14.89 -27.03
CA ALA A 479 -5.25 -16.12 -26.47
C ALA A 479 -4.07 -15.87 -25.49
N ASP A 480 -3.46 -14.69 -25.55
CA ASP A 480 -2.36 -14.27 -24.69
C ASP A 480 -2.81 -13.39 -23.51
N MET A 481 -4.13 -13.21 -23.34
CA MET A 481 -4.66 -12.57 -22.15
C MET A 481 -4.43 -13.48 -20.92
N TYR A 482 -3.96 -12.90 -19.83
CA TYR A 482 -3.80 -13.64 -18.58
C TYR A 482 -5.17 -14.11 -18.04
N GLU A 483 -5.17 -15.21 -17.32
CA GLU A 483 -6.36 -15.69 -16.61
C GLU A 483 -6.62 -14.81 -15.40
N SER A 484 -7.89 -14.44 -15.19
CA SER A 484 -8.36 -13.73 -13.99
C SER A 484 -9.66 -14.35 -13.50
N GLN A 485 -9.88 -14.28 -12.20
CA GLN A 485 -11.10 -14.76 -11.55
C GLN A 485 -11.73 -13.60 -10.76
N PRO A 486 -12.37 -12.64 -11.43
CA PRO A 486 -12.99 -11.51 -10.75
C PRO A 486 -14.10 -11.96 -9.80
N ASP A 487 -14.12 -11.37 -8.59
CA ASP A 487 -15.20 -11.53 -7.62
C ASP A 487 -16.53 -11.04 -8.19
N ALA A 488 -17.64 -11.45 -7.58
CA ALA A 488 -18.93 -10.87 -7.91
C ALA A 488 -18.93 -9.37 -7.54
N ALA A 489 -19.45 -8.52 -8.43
CA ALA A 489 -19.43 -7.07 -8.21
C ALA A 489 -20.08 -6.63 -6.90
N ALA A 490 -21.06 -7.39 -6.41
CA ALA A 490 -21.75 -7.11 -5.14
C ALA A 490 -20.87 -7.29 -3.90
N ASP A 491 -19.84 -8.15 -3.97
CA ASP A 491 -18.96 -8.48 -2.86
C ASP A 491 -17.75 -7.52 -2.77
N VAL A 492 -17.54 -6.70 -3.82
CA VAL A 492 -16.38 -5.80 -3.95
C VAL A 492 -16.22 -4.83 -2.78
N PRO A 493 -17.26 -4.13 -2.29
CA PRO A 493 -17.09 -3.21 -1.18
C PRO A 493 -16.57 -3.90 0.09
N GLU A 494 -17.10 -5.08 0.43
CA GLU A 494 -16.65 -5.83 1.61
C GLU A 494 -15.21 -6.30 1.45
N THR A 495 -14.87 -6.93 0.32
CA THR A 495 -13.53 -7.43 0.03
C THR A 495 -12.50 -6.30 0.03
N VAL A 496 -12.81 -5.20 -0.66
CA VAL A 496 -11.88 -4.08 -0.82
C VAL A 496 -11.66 -3.33 0.51
N CYS A 497 -12.73 -3.02 1.25
CA CYS A 497 -12.60 -2.38 2.56
C CYS A 497 -11.84 -3.25 3.58
N MET A 498 -11.86 -4.58 3.42
CA MET A 498 -11.15 -5.50 4.30
C MET A 498 -9.65 -5.59 3.99
N TYR A 499 -9.26 -5.54 2.72
CA TYR A 499 -7.91 -5.90 2.29
C TYR A 499 -7.13 -4.80 1.58
N ALA A 500 -7.76 -3.71 1.13
CA ALA A 500 -7.05 -2.61 0.49
C ALA A 500 -6.29 -1.75 1.50
N GLY A 501 -5.16 -1.20 1.06
CA GLY A 501 -4.27 -0.40 1.90
C GLY A 501 -3.35 -1.26 2.77
N ARG A 502 -2.69 -0.60 3.72
CA ARG A 502 -1.78 -1.26 4.67
C ARG A 502 -2.51 -2.25 5.56
N THR A 503 -1.74 -3.20 6.07
CA THR A 503 -2.21 -4.18 7.08
C THR A 503 -3.12 -3.52 8.10
N GLU A 504 -4.33 -4.07 8.28
CA GLU A 504 -5.36 -3.56 9.19
C GLU A 504 -5.77 -2.10 8.95
N GLY A 505 -5.65 -1.59 7.73
CA GLY A 505 -5.98 -0.22 7.36
C GLY A 505 -5.02 0.83 7.92
N GLY A 506 -3.75 0.47 8.13
CA GLY A 506 -2.71 1.38 8.60
C GLY A 506 -2.87 1.81 10.07
N ASP A 507 -2.02 2.70 10.51
CA ASP A 507 -2.05 3.30 11.86
C ASP A 507 -2.78 4.66 11.88
N LEU A 508 -2.78 5.42 10.79
CA LEU A 508 -3.62 6.59 10.61
C LEU A 508 -5.03 6.15 10.22
N LYS A 509 -5.93 6.09 11.19
CA LYS A 509 -7.33 5.74 10.94
C LYS A 509 -8.11 6.96 10.48
N TRP A 510 -8.78 6.83 9.35
CA TRP A 510 -9.65 7.85 8.79
C TRP A 510 -10.95 7.26 8.27
N THR A 511 -12.03 8.01 8.40
CA THR A 511 -13.33 7.66 7.82
C THR A 511 -13.99 8.94 7.35
N PHE A 512 -14.40 8.98 6.10
CA PHE A 512 -15.11 10.10 5.52
C PHE A 512 -16.57 10.16 5.99
N ASN A 513 -17.13 11.34 5.99
CA ASN A 513 -18.56 11.56 6.22
C ASN A 513 -19.28 11.62 4.88
N ASN A 514 -19.90 10.53 4.48
CA ASN A 514 -20.61 10.40 3.20
C ASN A 514 -21.72 11.47 2.98
N ASP A 515 -22.21 12.13 4.03
CA ASP A 515 -23.20 13.20 3.86
C ASP A 515 -22.60 14.52 3.39
N THR A 516 -21.31 14.74 3.65
CA THR A 516 -20.61 15.99 3.34
C THR A 516 -19.47 15.81 2.35
N ASP A 517 -18.84 14.63 2.32
CA ASP A 517 -17.62 14.41 1.57
C ASP A 517 -17.87 13.76 0.19
N ASP A 518 -19.04 13.14 -0.02
CA ASP A 518 -19.46 12.67 -1.34
C ASP A 518 -19.52 13.84 -2.34
N GLU A 519 -18.96 13.70 -3.52
CA GLU A 519 -18.87 14.71 -4.57
C GLU A 519 -18.08 16.00 -4.17
N ASP A 520 -17.50 16.09 -2.98
CA ASP A 520 -16.65 17.23 -2.60
C ASP A 520 -15.22 17.04 -3.17
N HIS A 521 -14.78 18.01 -3.95
CA HIS A 521 -13.43 18.06 -4.53
C HIS A 521 -12.49 19.03 -3.79
N ASN A 522 -12.94 19.63 -2.69
CA ASN A 522 -12.07 20.45 -1.85
C ASN A 522 -11.16 19.54 -1.01
N VAL A 523 -10.07 20.12 -0.51
CA VAL A 523 -9.21 19.45 0.47
C VAL A 523 -10.00 19.22 1.76
N ASN A 524 -10.11 17.98 2.21
CA ASN A 524 -10.64 17.70 3.53
C ASN A 524 -9.66 18.24 4.60
N ALA A 525 -10.05 19.30 5.27
CA ALA A 525 -9.19 20.06 6.19
C ALA A 525 -8.77 19.25 7.42
N GLU A 526 -9.65 18.35 7.87
CA GLU A 526 -9.39 17.49 9.04
C GLU A 526 -8.40 16.38 8.68
N LEU A 527 -8.58 15.71 7.54
CA LEU A 527 -7.62 14.73 7.01
C LEU A 527 -6.26 15.38 6.80
N LYS A 528 -6.21 16.55 6.16
CA LYS A 528 -4.95 17.29 5.98
C LYS A 528 -4.27 17.60 7.31
N THR A 529 -5.04 18.01 8.31
CA THR A 529 -4.51 18.27 9.65
C THR A 529 -3.97 17.01 10.29
N ALA A 530 -4.66 15.88 10.16
CA ALA A 530 -4.21 14.59 10.67
C ALA A 530 -2.89 14.14 10.00
N ILE A 531 -2.77 14.29 8.68
CA ILE A 531 -1.56 13.96 7.93
C ILE A 531 -0.38 14.86 8.31
N VAL A 532 -0.59 16.17 8.40
CA VAL A 532 0.49 17.13 8.75
C VAL A 532 0.98 16.94 10.18
N ASN A 533 0.09 16.56 11.08
CA ASN A 533 0.42 16.29 12.48
C ASN A 533 0.72 14.81 12.77
N TYR A 534 0.80 13.97 11.75
CA TYR A 534 1.08 12.55 11.91
C TYR A 534 2.39 12.34 12.67
N LYS A 535 2.35 11.46 13.67
CA LYS A 535 3.52 11.10 14.48
C LYS A 535 3.57 9.59 14.64
N PRO A 536 4.69 8.96 14.28
CA PRO A 536 4.88 7.54 14.49
C PRO A 536 4.86 7.21 15.99
N GLN A 537 4.29 6.06 16.33
CA GLN A 537 4.27 5.55 17.69
C GLN A 537 5.40 4.55 17.97
N LEU A 538 6.09 4.09 16.93
CA LEU A 538 7.21 3.17 17.06
C LEU A 538 8.35 3.82 17.86
N ILE A 539 8.76 3.18 18.96
CA ILE A 539 9.94 3.58 19.73
C ILE A 539 11.21 3.03 19.07
N GLY A 540 11.15 1.81 18.55
CA GLY A 540 12.24 1.15 17.85
C GLY A 540 12.05 -0.36 17.77
N TYR A 541 13.00 -1.07 17.17
CA TYR A 541 13.03 -2.52 17.18
C TYR A 541 13.99 -3.03 18.28
N GLN A 542 13.88 -4.31 18.64
CA GLN A 542 14.79 -4.94 19.59
C GLN A 542 16.25 -4.79 19.09
N ASP A 543 17.17 -4.49 20.00
CA ASP A 543 18.59 -4.17 19.75
C ASP A 543 18.88 -2.83 19.05
N SER A 544 17.87 -1.99 18.78
CA SER A 544 18.18 -0.61 18.41
C SER A 544 18.71 0.16 19.64
N PRO A 545 19.57 1.17 19.46
CA PRO A 545 20.11 1.95 20.57
C PRO A 545 19.05 2.59 21.49
N THR A 546 17.80 2.71 20.99
CA THR A 546 16.67 3.27 21.71
C THR A 546 15.78 2.21 22.37
N THR A 547 16.02 0.93 22.11
CA THR A 547 15.17 -0.19 22.57
C THR A 547 15.79 -1.02 23.69
N SER A 548 16.89 -0.59 24.32
CA SER A 548 17.29 -1.25 25.56
C SER A 548 16.07 -1.28 26.48
N ILE A 549 15.57 -2.48 26.79
CA ILE A 549 14.46 -2.70 27.70
C ILE A 549 15.02 -2.39 29.11
N ASN A 550 15.34 -1.16 29.38
CA ASN A 550 15.50 -0.71 30.74
C ASN A 550 14.11 -0.57 31.32
N ALA A 551 13.60 -1.66 31.88
CA ALA A 551 12.60 -1.61 32.91
C ALA A 551 13.24 -0.95 34.15
N THR A 552 13.69 0.29 34.05
CA THR A 552 13.80 1.14 35.18
C THR A 552 12.36 1.50 35.53
N ALA A 553 11.78 0.73 36.45
CA ALA A 553 10.82 1.33 37.34
C ALA A 553 11.42 2.70 37.71
N ILE A 554 10.77 3.78 37.27
CA ILE A 554 11.07 5.11 37.78
C ILE A 554 10.64 5.11 39.22
N GLU A 555 11.48 4.54 40.11
CA GLU A 555 11.48 4.95 41.49
C GLU A 555 12.01 6.37 41.50
N GLY A 556 11.07 7.32 41.44
CA GLY A 556 11.37 8.73 41.40
C GLY A 556 11.98 9.21 42.70
N THR A 557 13.29 9.43 42.69
CA THR A 557 13.96 10.34 43.62
C THR A 557 14.74 11.44 42.87
N GLY A 558 14.43 11.67 41.60
CA GLY A 558 14.88 12.85 40.86
C GLY A 558 13.87 14.00 41.03
N ILE A 559 14.29 15.16 41.49
CA ILE A 559 13.46 16.38 41.53
C ILE A 559 13.17 16.77 40.07
N GLN A 560 12.01 16.35 39.53
CA GLN A 560 11.55 16.79 38.21
C GLN A 560 11.35 18.31 38.24
N LYS A 561 12.00 19.00 37.33
CA LYS A 561 11.83 20.44 37.12
C LYS A 561 10.81 20.66 36.02
N TYR A 562 9.74 21.38 36.30
CA TYR A 562 8.68 21.70 35.38
C TYR A 562 8.83 23.14 34.87
N TYR A 563 8.67 23.35 33.56
CA TYR A 563 8.76 24.66 32.92
C TYR A 563 7.53 24.91 32.05
N ASP A 564 7.10 26.16 31.91
CA ASP A 564 6.11 26.57 30.94
C ASP A 564 6.74 26.77 29.54
N LEU A 565 5.91 27.06 28.54
CA LEU A 565 6.35 27.28 27.17
C LEU A 565 7.32 28.47 26.98
N THR A 566 7.50 29.31 27.98
CA THR A 566 8.45 30.43 27.96
C THR A 566 9.78 30.10 28.65
N GLY A 567 9.94 28.83 29.13
CA GLY A 567 11.12 28.39 29.86
C GLY A 567 11.14 28.75 31.32
N ARG A 568 10.02 29.22 31.92
CA ARG A 568 9.92 29.60 33.31
C ARG A 568 9.54 28.39 34.17
N LYS A 569 10.30 28.14 35.23
CA LYS A 569 10.06 27.04 36.18
C LYS A 569 8.71 27.19 36.88
N ILE A 570 7.88 26.15 36.88
CA ILE A 570 6.54 26.11 37.45
C ILE A 570 6.38 24.97 38.47
N LEU A 571 5.37 25.06 39.31
CA LEU A 571 4.98 23.99 40.24
C LEU A 571 3.96 23.04 39.57
N PRO A 572 3.92 21.74 39.93
CA PRO A 572 3.19 20.68 39.21
C PRO A 572 1.65 20.82 39.18
N ASN A 573 1.06 21.84 39.77
CA ASN A 573 -0.40 22.02 39.85
C ASN A 573 -0.99 23.10 38.94
N ASN A 574 -0.22 23.67 38.00
CA ASN A 574 -0.74 24.64 37.05
C ASN A 574 -1.29 23.92 35.78
N LYS A 575 -2.53 24.23 35.43
CA LYS A 575 -3.17 23.78 34.19
C LYS A 575 -2.51 24.50 33.01
N GLY A 576 -1.63 23.81 32.28
CA GLY A 576 -0.95 24.33 31.09
C GLY A 576 -0.03 23.26 30.50
N ILE A 577 0.51 23.50 29.28
CA ILE A 577 1.49 22.61 28.66
C ILE A 577 2.78 22.67 29.48
N ILE A 578 3.25 21.54 29.95
CA ILE A 578 4.41 21.40 30.83
C ILE A 578 5.53 20.73 30.00
N ILE A 579 6.70 21.35 29.98
CA ILE A 579 7.93 20.73 29.44
C ILE A 579 8.66 20.12 30.63
N VAL A 580 8.95 18.83 30.58
CA VAL A 580 9.70 18.10 31.63
C VAL A 580 11.14 17.98 31.19
N ASP A 581 12.06 18.52 31.97
CA ASP A 581 13.50 18.32 31.76
C ASP A 581 13.95 17.12 32.62
N ASN A 582 14.38 16.07 31.96
CA ASN A 582 14.89 14.82 32.55
C ASN A 582 16.42 14.81 32.54
N ASN A 583 17.06 15.78 33.19
CA ASN A 583 18.51 15.69 33.44
C ASN A 583 18.81 14.80 34.65
#